data_0e0c61a3748105078a5c7917f55dc3df
#
_entry.id   0e0c61a3748105078a5c7917f55dc3df
#
_cell.length_a   1.000
_cell.length_b   1.000
_cell.length_c   1.000
_cell.angle_alpha   90.00
_cell.angle_beta   90.00
_cell.angle_gamma   90.00
#
_symmetry.space_group_name_H-M   'P 1'
#
loop_
_entity.id
_entity.type
_entity.pdbx_description
1 polymer ?
#
loop_
_entity_poly.entity_id
_entity_poly.type
_entity_poly.pdbx_seq_one_letter_code
_entity_poly.pdbx_strand_id
1 'polypeptide(L)'
;RDSFAGVAMHSARWNHQVDLSNKRIGVIGTGSSSAQLTPELINKAGTEVTVFQRTPHWLIKVADKTYSANDIQRFRDKPKAIQRVRSIALAIYEQGTTILTEDSWWARILHRLAAWNARRYLRRTVKDPELRAKLTPDYTFGCKRVVMNDTFYQAIQQDNAHLVTESIASIEANGIRTADGHLHPLDVIVYATGFNPTAYM
;
A
#
# COMPACT_ATOMS: atom_id res chain seq x y z
N ARG A 1 -17.87 -12.60 -9.39
CA ARG A 1 -17.97 -11.15 -9.77
C ARG A 1 -19.41 -10.75 -10.04
N ASP A 2 -20.18 -11.64 -10.61
CA ASP A 2 -21.54 -11.34 -11.11
C ASP A 2 -22.63 -11.41 -10.01
N SER A 3 -22.24 -11.76 -8.78
CA SER A 3 -23.16 -11.85 -7.65
C SER A 3 -23.27 -10.57 -6.81
N PHE A 4 -22.33 -9.63 -6.95
CA PHE A 4 -22.34 -8.39 -6.17
C PHE A 4 -23.27 -7.35 -6.78
N ALA A 5 -24.24 -6.87 -6.01
CA ALA A 5 -25.23 -5.88 -6.47
C ALA A 5 -24.68 -4.44 -6.49
N GLY A 6 -23.62 -4.18 -5.74
CA GLY A 6 -22.94 -2.88 -5.72
C GLY A 6 -21.96 -2.68 -6.87
N VAL A 7 -21.12 -1.67 -6.76
CA VAL A 7 -20.11 -1.37 -7.78
C VAL A 7 -18.82 -2.14 -7.53
N ALA A 8 -18.37 -2.92 -8.50
CA ALA A 8 -17.09 -3.62 -8.45
C ALA A 8 -16.15 -3.11 -9.54
N MET A 9 -14.93 -2.68 -9.16
CA MET A 9 -13.95 -2.17 -10.11
C MET A 9 -12.54 -2.66 -9.79
N HIS A 10 -11.70 -2.76 -10.81
CA HIS A 10 -10.27 -3.02 -10.63
C HIS A 10 -9.50 -1.70 -10.60
N SER A 11 -8.45 -1.62 -9.77
CA SER A 11 -7.63 -0.40 -9.64
C SER A 11 -7.06 0.12 -10.97
N ALA A 12 -6.86 -0.76 -11.97
CA ALA A 12 -6.43 -0.39 -13.32
C ALA A 12 -7.57 0.06 -14.25
N ARG A 13 -8.81 -0.13 -13.84
CA ARG A 13 -10.02 0.26 -14.61
C ARG A 13 -10.94 1.02 -13.66
N TRP A 14 -10.41 2.13 -13.18
CA TRP A 14 -11.12 2.98 -12.22
C TRP A 14 -12.30 3.68 -12.88
N ASN A 15 -13.47 3.58 -12.26
CA ASN A 15 -14.65 4.30 -12.72
C ASN A 15 -14.78 5.63 -11.98
N HIS A 16 -14.39 6.72 -12.65
CA HIS A 16 -14.43 8.07 -12.10
C HIS A 16 -15.85 8.65 -11.95
N GLN A 17 -16.87 7.99 -12.52
CA GLN A 17 -18.26 8.45 -12.42
C GLN A 17 -18.94 8.00 -11.13
N VAL A 18 -18.33 7.07 -10.40
CA VAL A 18 -18.87 6.56 -9.14
C VAL A 18 -18.54 7.53 -8.02
N ASP A 19 -19.56 8.08 -7.38
CA ASP A 19 -19.38 8.81 -6.13
C ASP A 19 -19.12 7.82 -4.99
N LEU A 20 -17.96 7.95 -4.38
CA LEU A 20 -17.50 7.11 -3.26
C LEU A 20 -17.81 7.70 -1.89
N SER A 21 -18.34 8.93 -1.80
CA SER A 21 -18.69 9.58 -0.54
C SER A 21 -19.80 8.82 0.18
N ASN A 22 -19.71 8.71 1.50
CA ASN A 22 -20.67 7.99 2.35
C ASN A 22 -20.88 6.52 1.93
N LYS A 23 -19.84 5.85 1.43
CA LYS A 23 -19.88 4.45 0.99
C LYS A 23 -19.03 3.55 1.87
N ARG A 24 -19.50 2.30 2.04
CA ARG A 24 -18.72 1.21 2.61
C ARG A 24 -17.91 0.58 1.46
N ILE A 25 -16.60 0.68 1.55
CA ILE A 25 -15.69 0.32 0.46
C ILE A 25 -14.81 -0.84 0.90
N GLY A 26 -14.88 -1.96 0.19
CA GLY A 26 -13.97 -3.08 0.36
C GLY A 26 -12.78 -2.98 -0.60
N VAL A 27 -11.56 -3.01 -0.07
CA VAL A 27 -10.33 -3.05 -0.87
C VAL A 27 -9.70 -4.43 -0.74
N ILE A 28 -9.63 -5.17 -1.84
CA ILE A 28 -9.02 -6.51 -1.86
C ILE A 28 -7.57 -6.42 -2.30
N GLY A 29 -6.66 -6.75 -1.39
CA GLY A 29 -5.20 -6.72 -1.61
C GLY A 29 -4.49 -5.62 -0.84
N THR A 30 -3.18 -5.77 -0.67
CA THR A 30 -2.32 -4.89 0.16
C THR A 30 -1.03 -4.48 -0.55
N GLY A 31 -0.95 -4.66 -1.88
CA GLY A 31 0.19 -4.22 -2.69
C GLY A 31 0.26 -2.70 -2.86
N SER A 32 1.18 -2.23 -3.70
CA SER A 32 1.44 -0.80 -3.89
C SER A 32 0.20 0.01 -4.27
N SER A 33 -0.68 -0.55 -5.13
CA SER A 33 -1.93 0.12 -5.50
C SER A 33 -2.86 0.31 -4.30
N SER A 34 -3.04 -0.74 -3.49
CA SER A 34 -3.85 -0.65 -2.26
C SER A 34 -3.24 0.34 -1.26
N ALA A 35 -1.93 0.28 -1.03
CA ALA A 35 -1.26 1.17 -0.08
C ALA A 35 -1.40 2.65 -0.45
N GLN A 36 -1.53 2.98 -1.74
CA GLN A 36 -1.74 4.35 -2.22
C GLN A 36 -3.21 4.76 -2.19
N LEU A 37 -4.11 3.90 -2.68
CA LEU A 37 -5.52 4.27 -2.80
C LEU A 37 -6.29 4.22 -1.46
N THR A 38 -5.90 3.33 -0.54
CA THR A 38 -6.60 3.17 0.74
C THR A 38 -6.62 4.44 1.57
N PRO A 39 -5.49 5.17 1.77
CA PRO A 39 -5.51 6.45 2.48
C PRO A 39 -6.43 7.48 1.83
N GLU A 40 -6.46 7.56 0.52
CA GLU A 40 -7.32 8.49 -0.21
C GLU A 40 -8.80 8.16 -0.04
N LEU A 41 -9.14 6.86 0.00
CA LEU A 41 -10.50 6.41 0.24
C LEU A 41 -10.95 6.70 1.68
N ILE A 42 -10.10 6.44 2.67
CA ILE A 42 -10.38 6.68 4.08
C ILE A 42 -10.60 8.17 4.36
N ASN A 43 -9.87 9.05 3.67
CA ASN A 43 -9.97 10.50 3.83
C ASN A 43 -11.18 11.12 3.11
N LYS A 44 -11.94 10.34 2.34
CA LYS A 44 -13.18 10.84 1.74
C LYS A 44 -14.30 10.97 2.79
N ALA A 45 -15.15 11.96 2.61
CA ALA A 45 -16.22 12.25 3.55
C ALA A 45 -17.19 11.07 3.71
N GLY A 46 -17.39 10.62 4.94
CA GLY A 46 -18.37 9.60 5.31
C GLY A 46 -18.10 8.20 4.80
N THR A 47 -16.89 7.93 4.28
CA THR A 47 -16.53 6.57 3.85
C THR A 47 -16.18 5.68 5.04
N GLU A 48 -16.47 4.40 4.91
CA GLU A 48 -15.98 3.31 5.74
C GLU A 48 -15.20 2.33 4.87
N VAL A 49 -13.93 2.08 5.21
CA VAL A 49 -13.03 1.31 4.33
C VAL A 49 -12.58 0.03 5.01
N THR A 50 -12.89 -1.11 4.41
CA THR A 50 -12.43 -2.42 4.85
C THR A 50 -11.36 -2.95 3.91
N VAL A 51 -10.15 -3.17 4.42
CA VAL A 51 -9.03 -3.73 3.66
C VAL A 51 -8.94 -5.22 3.92
N PHE A 52 -9.10 -6.04 2.88
CA PHE A 52 -8.95 -7.49 2.96
C PHE A 52 -7.52 -7.88 2.64
N GLN A 53 -6.80 -8.32 3.66
CA GLN A 53 -5.38 -8.64 3.61
C GLN A 53 -5.16 -10.15 3.68
N ARG A 54 -4.63 -10.74 2.61
CA ARG A 54 -4.16 -12.13 2.63
C ARG A 54 -2.76 -12.25 3.24
N THR A 55 -1.88 -11.31 2.89
CA THR A 55 -0.48 -11.29 3.35
C THR A 55 -0.06 -9.83 3.51
N PRO A 56 0.50 -9.43 4.65
CA PRO A 56 1.02 -8.08 4.82
C PRO A 56 2.25 -7.85 3.93
N HIS A 57 2.48 -6.62 3.51
CA HIS A 57 3.67 -6.23 2.76
C HIS A 57 4.66 -5.46 3.62
N TRP A 58 5.95 -5.62 3.30
CA TRP A 58 6.96 -4.74 3.83
C TRP A 58 6.78 -3.34 3.27
N LEU A 59 6.52 -2.37 4.17
CA LEU A 59 6.44 -0.96 3.82
C LEU A 59 7.70 -0.25 4.30
N ILE A 60 8.24 0.61 3.43
CA ILE A 60 9.31 1.55 3.76
C ILE A 60 8.84 2.98 3.53
N LYS A 61 9.36 3.87 4.34
CA LYS A 61 9.08 5.31 4.20
C LYS A 61 9.83 5.87 3.00
N VAL A 62 9.14 6.67 2.17
CA VAL A 62 9.72 7.30 0.98
C VAL A 62 10.31 8.66 1.29
N ALA A 63 9.88 9.30 2.38
CA ALA A 63 10.18 10.69 2.68
C ALA A 63 9.77 11.63 1.54
N ASP A 64 8.54 11.46 1.05
CA ASP A 64 7.98 12.33 0.03
C ASP A 64 7.99 13.78 0.49
N LYS A 65 8.51 14.67 -0.33
CA LYS A 65 8.65 16.08 -0.04
C LYS A 65 7.93 16.93 -1.08
N THR A 66 6.96 17.69 -0.63
CA THR A 66 6.39 18.76 -1.44
C THR A 66 7.42 19.88 -1.61
N TYR A 67 7.78 20.21 -2.84
CA TYR A 67 8.70 21.28 -3.13
C TYR A 67 8.05 22.65 -2.92
N SER A 68 8.71 23.50 -2.16
CA SER A 68 8.29 24.89 -1.98
C SER A 68 8.46 25.71 -3.27
N ALA A 69 7.83 26.88 -3.35
CA ALA A 69 8.02 27.81 -4.46
C ALA A 69 9.51 28.18 -4.64
N ASN A 70 10.25 28.33 -3.55
CA ASN A 70 11.69 28.60 -3.57
C ASN A 70 12.50 27.41 -4.11
N ASP A 71 12.13 26.17 -3.76
CA ASP A 71 12.77 24.97 -4.32
C ASP A 71 12.53 24.91 -5.84
N ILE A 72 11.31 25.19 -6.29
CA ILE A 72 10.93 25.21 -7.72
C ILE A 72 11.73 26.28 -8.46
N GLN A 73 11.81 27.51 -7.91
CA GLN A 73 12.58 28.59 -8.51
C GLN A 73 14.06 28.22 -8.56
N ARG A 74 14.64 27.69 -7.48
CA ARG A 74 16.03 27.21 -7.45
C ARG A 74 16.32 26.16 -8.53
N PHE A 75 15.39 25.27 -8.80
CA PHE A 75 15.55 24.26 -9.84
C PHE A 75 15.49 24.85 -11.24
N ARG A 76 14.70 25.91 -11.45
CA ARG A 76 14.68 26.67 -12.72
C ARG A 76 15.99 27.42 -12.95
N ASP A 77 16.50 28.09 -11.92
CA ASP A 77 17.71 28.91 -12.02
C ASP A 77 19.00 28.07 -12.07
N LYS A 78 18.97 26.87 -11.46
CA LYS A 78 20.13 25.99 -11.34
C LYS A 78 19.80 24.56 -11.76
N PRO A 79 19.73 24.24 -13.07
CA PRO A 79 19.39 22.89 -13.56
C PRO A 79 20.30 21.79 -13.02
N LYS A 80 21.58 22.09 -12.70
CA LYS A 80 22.50 21.16 -12.04
C LYS A 80 22.01 20.70 -10.66
N ALA A 81 21.13 21.46 -9.99
CA ALA A 81 20.54 21.06 -8.72
C ALA A 81 19.57 19.87 -8.90
N ILE A 82 18.77 19.88 -9.97
CA ILE A 82 17.90 18.74 -10.32
C ILE A 82 18.73 17.51 -10.65
N GLN A 83 19.79 17.67 -11.45
CA GLN A 83 20.69 16.58 -11.80
C GLN A 83 21.30 15.92 -10.56
N ARG A 84 21.73 16.73 -9.57
CA ARG A 84 22.25 16.20 -8.30
C ARG A 84 21.20 15.40 -7.53
N VAL A 85 19.97 15.92 -7.39
CA VAL A 85 18.87 15.19 -6.73
C VAL A 85 18.59 13.87 -7.43
N ARG A 86 18.53 13.90 -8.78
CA ARG A 86 18.33 12.68 -9.59
C ARG A 86 19.46 11.67 -9.41
N SER A 87 20.73 12.12 -9.40
CA SER A 87 21.86 11.22 -9.20
C SER A 87 21.85 10.56 -7.82
N ILE A 88 21.49 11.30 -6.78
CA ILE A 88 21.33 10.74 -5.43
C ILE A 88 20.20 9.69 -5.41
N ALA A 89 19.05 10.01 -6.00
CA ALA A 89 17.94 9.07 -6.09
C ALA A 89 18.34 7.79 -6.84
N LEU A 90 19.01 7.93 -7.99
CA LEU A 90 19.50 6.77 -8.76
C LEU A 90 20.47 5.92 -7.95
N ALA A 91 21.44 6.53 -7.26
CA ALA A 91 22.39 5.80 -6.42
C ALA A 91 21.69 5.03 -5.29
N ILE A 92 20.64 5.61 -4.68
CA ILE A 92 19.82 4.90 -3.68
C ILE A 92 19.10 3.69 -4.30
N TYR A 93 18.53 3.84 -5.50
CA TYR A 93 17.85 2.74 -6.20
C TYR A 93 18.83 1.64 -6.63
N GLU A 94 20.02 1.99 -7.12
CA GLU A 94 21.08 1.03 -7.48
C GLU A 94 21.54 0.23 -6.26
N GLN A 95 21.76 0.90 -5.12
CA GLN A 95 22.06 0.19 -3.86
C GLN A 95 20.90 -0.73 -3.43
N GLY A 96 19.66 -0.31 -3.65
CA GLY A 96 18.48 -1.14 -3.38
C GLY A 96 18.46 -2.42 -4.22
N THR A 97 18.85 -2.38 -5.49
CA THR A 97 18.96 -3.58 -6.34
C THR A 97 20.09 -4.50 -5.87
N THR A 98 21.27 -3.95 -5.54
CA THR A 98 22.40 -4.71 -4.98
C THR A 98 22.00 -5.51 -3.73
N ILE A 99 21.25 -4.88 -2.81
CA ILE A 99 20.74 -5.54 -1.60
C ILE A 99 19.88 -6.77 -1.93
N LEU A 100 19.14 -6.75 -3.05
CA LEU A 100 18.19 -7.79 -3.40
C LEU A 100 18.80 -8.88 -4.32
N THR A 101 19.90 -8.59 -5.05
CA THR A 101 20.45 -9.46 -6.09
C THR A 101 21.80 -10.07 -5.75
N GLU A 102 22.55 -9.46 -4.84
CA GLU A 102 23.90 -9.94 -4.48
C GLU A 102 23.88 -10.75 -3.18
N ASP A 103 24.60 -11.87 -3.17
CA ASP A 103 24.84 -12.69 -1.97
C ASP A 103 26.21 -12.41 -1.36
N SER A 104 26.54 -11.12 -1.20
CA SER A 104 27.74 -10.68 -0.51
C SER A 104 27.45 -10.47 0.99
N TRP A 105 28.47 -10.53 1.84
CA TRP A 105 28.30 -10.27 3.27
C TRP A 105 27.81 -8.84 3.55
N TRP A 106 28.19 -7.86 2.75
CA TRP A 106 27.70 -6.49 2.80
C TRP A 106 26.22 -6.41 2.45
N ALA A 107 25.79 -7.07 1.37
CA ALA A 107 24.39 -7.12 0.98
C ALA A 107 23.54 -7.71 2.11
N ARG A 108 24.01 -8.75 2.80
CA ARG A 108 23.33 -9.34 3.96
C ARG A 108 23.19 -8.36 5.13
N ILE A 109 24.22 -7.53 5.41
CA ILE A 109 24.13 -6.48 6.44
C ILE A 109 23.11 -5.41 6.03
N LEU A 110 23.20 -4.88 4.81
CA LEU A 110 22.28 -3.88 4.30
C LEU A 110 20.84 -4.38 4.29
N HIS A 111 20.64 -5.63 3.90
CA HIS A 111 19.33 -6.29 3.94
C HIS A 111 18.75 -6.34 5.37
N ARG A 112 19.56 -6.71 6.37
CA ARG A 112 19.13 -6.71 7.79
C ARG A 112 18.80 -5.30 8.27
N LEU A 113 19.59 -4.29 7.87
CA LEU A 113 19.35 -2.90 8.22
C LEU A 113 18.06 -2.38 7.57
N ALA A 114 17.82 -2.72 6.30
CA ALA A 114 16.58 -2.36 5.61
C ALA A 114 15.35 -2.99 6.28
N ALA A 115 15.41 -4.29 6.60
CA ALA A 115 14.36 -4.99 7.33
C ALA A 115 14.12 -4.40 8.73
N TRP A 116 15.20 -4.06 9.44
CA TRP A 116 15.11 -3.40 10.76
C TRP A 116 14.46 -2.02 10.65
N ASN A 117 14.83 -1.22 9.64
CA ASN A 117 14.25 0.10 9.41
C ASN A 117 12.75 0.01 9.08
N ALA A 118 12.35 -0.95 8.24
CA ALA A 118 10.95 -1.20 7.93
C ALA A 118 10.14 -1.59 9.19
N ARG A 119 10.68 -2.51 10.03
CA ARG A 119 10.07 -2.87 11.31
C ARG A 119 10.00 -1.68 12.27
N ARG A 120 11.03 -0.85 12.31
CA ARG A 120 11.06 0.36 13.13
C ARG A 120 10.01 1.36 12.68
N TYR A 121 9.83 1.53 11.37
CA TYR A 121 8.77 2.38 10.80
C TYR A 121 7.39 1.88 11.24
N LEU A 122 7.09 0.60 11.05
CA LEU A 122 5.83 -0.01 11.51
C LEU A 122 5.59 0.23 13.01
N ARG A 123 6.57 -0.13 13.87
CA ARG A 123 6.43 0.02 15.34
C ARG A 123 6.25 1.46 15.81
N ARG A 124 6.85 2.41 15.11
CA ARG A 124 6.72 3.83 15.46
C ARG A 124 5.40 4.41 15.06
N THR A 125 4.84 3.92 13.95
CA THR A 125 3.62 4.46 13.37
C THR A 125 2.39 3.76 13.92
N VAL A 126 2.37 2.42 13.97
CA VAL A 126 1.24 1.64 14.47
C VAL A 126 1.39 1.38 15.97
N LYS A 127 0.50 1.97 16.77
CA LYS A 127 0.57 1.90 18.23
C LYS A 127 -0.15 0.67 18.78
N ASP A 128 -1.28 0.32 18.19
CA ASP A 128 -2.04 -0.86 18.56
C ASP A 128 -1.21 -2.15 18.28
N PRO A 129 -0.99 -3.01 19.30
CA PRO A 129 -0.21 -4.22 19.15
C PRO A 129 -0.89 -5.27 18.28
N GLU A 130 -2.22 -5.38 18.29
CA GLU A 130 -2.95 -6.35 17.48
C GLU A 130 -2.89 -5.98 16.00
N LEU A 131 -3.21 -4.73 15.68
CA LEU A 131 -3.09 -4.22 14.32
C LEU A 131 -1.65 -4.31 13.81
N ARG A 132 -0.68 -4.01 14.65
CA ARG A 132 0.74 -4.15 14.32
C ARG A 132 1.13 -5.59 14.03
N ALA A 133 0.62 -6.56 14.78
CA ALA A 133 0.85 -7.98 14.51
C ALA A 133 0.28 -8.38 13.14
N LYS A 134 -0.95 -7.99 12.83
CA LYS A 134 -1.60 -8.21 11.52
C LYS A 134 -0.83 -7.58 10.36
N LEU A 135 -0.18 -6.44 10.57
CA LEU A 135 0.60 -5.71 9.56
C LEU A 135 2.07 -6.13 9.48
N THR A 136 2.53 -7.05 10.34
CA THR A 136 3.91 -7.52 10.34
C THR A 136 4.09 -8.69 9.38
N PRO A 137 4.92 -8.56 8.32
CA PRO A 137 5.20 -9.67 7.42
C PRO A 137 5.95 -10.80 8.11
N ASP A 138 5.53 -12.03 7.82
CA ASP A 138 6.10 -13.29 8.31
C ASP A 138 7.20 -13.87 7.39
N TYR A 139 7.47 -13.22 6.27
CA TYR A 139 8.48 -13.60 5.28
C TYR A 139 9.66 -12.63 5.26
N THR A 140 10.77 -13.10 4.69
CA THR A 140 12.02 -12.33 4.60
C THR A 140 11.84 -11.05 3.78
N PHE A 141 12.39 -9.94 4.25
CA PHE A 141 12.39 -8.66 3.53
C PHE A 141 12.93 -8.86 2.10
N GLY A 142 12.27 -8.30 1.11
CA GLY A 142 12.68 -8.41 -0.29
C GLY A 142 12.23 -9.68 -1.04
N CYS A 143 11.74 -10.75 -0.36
CA CYS A 143 11.17 -11.92 -1.04
C CYS A 143 9.87 -11.61 -1.81
N LYS A 144 9.23 -10.51 -1.49
CA LYS A 144 8.15 -9.89 -2.28
C LYS A 144 8.48 -8.43 -2.47
N ARG A 145 7.88 -7.76 -3.45
CA ARG A 145 8.06 -6.33 -3.68
C ARG A 145 7.85 -5.55 -2.39
N VAL A 146 8.83 -4.74 -2.03
CA VAL A 146 8.72 -3.78 -0.93
C VAL A 146 7.85 -2.61 -1.39
N VAL A 147 6.87 -2.24 -0.58
CA VAL A 147 5.96 -1.14 -0.88
C VAL A 147 6.52 0.14 -0.28
N MET A 148 6.66 1.18 -1.10
CA MET A 148 7.05 2.51 -0.67
C MET A 148 5.79 3.33 -0.40
N ASN A 149 5.56 3.70 0.88
CA ASN A 149 4.38 4.48 1.25
C ASN A 149 4.55 5.12 2.64
N ASP A 150 4.14 6.38 2.78
CA ASP A 150 4.26 7.17 4.00
C ASP A 150 2.93 7.34 4.75
N THR A 151 1.79 7.01 4.14
CA THR A 151 0.46 7.36 4.64
C THR A 151 -0.40 6.16 5.06
N PHE A 152 -0.15 4.97 4.52
CA PHE A 152 -0.99 3.79 4.76
C PHE A 152 -1.11 3.41 6.24
N TYR A 153 0.02 3.37 6.97
CA TYR A 153 0.01 3.00 8.39
C TYR A 153 -0.72 4.02 9.27
N GLN A 154 -0.73 5.30 8.89
CA GLN A 154 -1.51 6.32 9.59
C GLN A 154 -3.00 6.17 9.28
N ALA A 155 -3.33 5.97 8.00
CA ALA A 155 -4.71 5.90 7.55
C ALA A 155 -5.44 4.67 8.11
N ILE A 156 -4.81 3.50 8.12
CA ILE A 156 -5.44 2.26 8.59
C ILE A 156 -5.75 2.24 10.10
N GLN A 157 -5.29 3.23 10.85
CA GLN A 157 -5.58 3.41 12.27
C GLN A 157 -6.76 4.36 12.54
N GLN A 158 -7.38 4.93 11.51
CA GLN A 158 -8.55 5.79 11.67
C GLN A 158 -9.80 4.96 11.98
N ASP A 159 -10.75 5.55 12.67
CA ASP A 159 -11.95 4.86 13.16
C ASP A 159 -12.82 4.27 12.04
N ASN A 160 -12.77 4.87 10.85
CA ASN A 160 -13.47 4.42 9.65
C ASN A 160 -12.66 3.44 8.77
N ALA A 161 -11.57 2.88 9.29
CA ALA A 161 -10.70 1.95 8.60
C ALA A 161 -10.63 0.59 9.31
N HIS A 162 -10.87 -0.50 8.58
CA HIS A 162 -10.88 -1.84 9.13
C HIS A 162 -9.91 -2.75 8.35
N LEU A 163 -9.14 -3.56 9.06
CA LEU A 163 -8.25 -4.56 8.47
C LEU A 163 -8.78 -5.97 8.76
N VAL A 164 -9.11 -6.69 7.72
CA VAL A 164 -9.59 -8.08 7.76
C VAL A 164 -8.50 -8.99 7.22
N THR A 165 -8.11 -9.98 8.01
CA THR A 165 -7.06 -10.96 7.68
C THR A 165 -7.61 -12.34 7.37
N GLU A 166 -8.87 -12.58 7.66
CA GLU A 166 -9.60 -13.81 7.36
C GLU A 166 -9.73 -13.97 5.84
N SER A 167 -9.64 -15.22 5.39
CA SER A 167 -9.78 -15.54 3.97
C SER A 167 -11.17 -15.20 3.45
N ILE A 168 -11.25 -14.63 2.25
CA ILE A 168 -12.52 -14.42 1.56
C ILE A 168 -13.09 -15.78 1.14
N ALA A 169 -14.27 -16.12 1.62
CA ALA A 169 -15.00 -17.33 1.24
C ALA A 169 -15.84 -17.08 -0.03
N SER A 170 -16.61 -15.99 -0.05
CA SER A 170 -17.47 -15.65 -1.19
C SER A 170 -17.67 -14.13 -1.33
N ILE A 171 -18.04 -13.72 -2.52
CA ILE A 171 -18.57 -12.38 -2.80
C ILE A 171 -20.07 -12.56 -3.02
N GLU A 172 -20.87 -11.90 -2.20
CA GLU A 172 -22.32 -11.97 -2.18
C GLU A 172 -22.95 -10.66 -2.69
N ALA A 173 -24.26 -10.65 -2.88
CA ALA A 173 -24.97 -9.50 -3.42
C ALA A 173 -24.75 -8.22 -2.59
N ASN A 174 -24.59 -8.35 -1.27
CA ASN A 174 -24.47 -7.23 -0.33
C ASN A 174 -23.08 -7.05 0.30
N GLY A 175 -22.06 -7.81 -0.14
CA GLY A 175 -20.71 -7.66 0.43
C GLY A 175 -19.80 -8.87 0.24
N ILE A 176 -18.84 -9.00 1.15
CA ILE A 176 -17.85 -10.08 1.18
C ILE A 176 -18.04 -10.90 2.44
N ARG A 177 -18.18 -12.24 2.26
CA ARG A 177 -18.17 -13.20 3.37
C ARG A 177 -16.79 -13.77 3.56
N THR A 178 -16.30 -13.75 4.79
CA THR A 178 -15.03 -14.36 5.21
C THR A 178 -15.22 -15.80 5.68
N ALA A 179 -14.13 -16.57 5.77
CA ALA A 179 -14.17 -18.01 6.09
C ALA A 179 -14.65 -18.30 7.52
N ASP A 180 -14.58 -17.33 8.42
CA ASP A 180 -15.18 -17.37 9.77
C ASP A 180 -16.71 -17.20 9.77
N GLY A 181 -17.32 -17.01 8.60
CA GLY A 181 -18.75 -16.82 8.40
C GLY A 181 -19.23 -15.38 8.54
N HIS A 182 -18.33 -14.43 8.86
CA HIS A 182 -18.72 -13.03 8.99
C HIS A 182 -18.98 -12.40 7.62
N LEU A 183 -20.09 -11.67 7.50
CA LEU A 183 -20.43 -10.88 6.31
C LEU A 183 -20.02 -9.43 6.54
N HIS A 184 -19.18 -8.90 5.66
CA HIS A 184 -18.80 -7.49 5.60
C HIS A 184 -19.68 -6.78 4.57
N PRO A 185 -20.69 -5.99 5.00
CA PRO A 185 -21.58 -5.30 4.06
C PRO A 185 -20.82 -4.19 3.32
N LEU A 186 -20.94 -4.15 2.00
CA LEU A 186 -20.21 -3.21 1.15
C LEU A 186 -21.13 -2.61 0.08
N ASP A 187 -20.83 -1.38 -0.33
CA ASP A 187 -21.46 -0.69 -1.44
C ASP A 187 -20.54 -0.69 -2.67
N VAL A 188 -19.23 -0.76 -2.43
CA VAL A 188 -18.20 -0.77 -3.49
C VAL A 188 -17.11 -1.79 -3.16
N ILE A 189 -16.67 -2.54 -4.16
CA ILE A 189 -15.49 -3.42 -4.08
C ILE A 189 -14.43 -2.94 -5.06
N VAL A 190 -13.22 -2.68 -4.54
CA VAL A 190 -12.05 -2.31 -5.32
C VAL A 190 -11.05 -3.47 -5.33
N TYR A 191 -10.82 -4.06 -6.48
CA TYR A 191 -9.80 -5.09 -6.66
C TYR A 191 -8.44 -4.41 -6.85
N ALA A 192 -7.58 -4.48 -5.84
CA ALA A 192 -6.17 -4.08 -5.89
C ALA A 192 -5.26 -5.33 -5.93
N THR A 193 -5.68 -6.34 -6.68
CA THR A 193 -5.11 -7.70 -6.70
C THR A 193 -3.92 -7.85 -7.64
N GLY A 194 -3.50 -6.75 -8.28
CA GLY A 194 -2.34 -6.72 -9.18
C GLY A 194 -2.68 -7.04 -10.64
N PHE A 195 -1.63 -7.23 -11.43
CA PHE A 195 -1.68 -7.45 -12.86
C PHE A 195 -1.01 -8.76 -13.22
N ASN A 196 -1.34 -9.32 -14.36
CA ASN A 196 -0.56 -10.40 -14.95
C ASN A 196 0.60 -9.79 -15.77
N PRO A 197 1.84 -9.77 -15.24
CA PRO A 197 2.97 -9.12 -15.91
C PRO A 197 3.48 -9.90 -17.13
N THR A 198 3.04 -11.14 -17.29
CA THR A 198 3.47 -12.02 -18.39
C THR A 198 2.46 -12.09 -19.52
N ALA A 199 1.28 -11.52 -19.38
CA ALA A 199 0.30 -11.41 -20.45
C ALA A 199 0.65 -10.24 -21.37
N TYR A 200 1.78 -10.36 -22.05
CA TYR A 200 2.07 -9.49 -23.19
C TYR A 200 1.33 -10.01 -24.41
N MET A 201 0.46 -9.20 -24.91
CA MET A 201 -0.13 -9.35 -26.25
C MET A 201 -0.15 -8.04 -26.91
#